data_7d164cc2b8cbcb686471508c6898a999
#
_entry.id   7d164cc2b8cbcb686471508c6898a999
#
_cell.length_a   1.000
_cell.length_b   1.000
_cell.length_c   1.000
_cell.angle_alpha   90.00
_cell.angle_beta   90.00
_cell.angle_gamma   90.00
#
_symmetry.space_group_name_H-M   'P 1'
#
loop_
_entity.id
_entity.type
_entity.pdbx_description
1 polymer ?
#
loop_
_entity_poly.entity_id
_entity_poly.type
_entity_poly.pdbx_seq_one_letter_code
_entity_poly.pdbx_strand_id
1 'polypeptide(L)'
;KATNLTKFSQNDFSTPVQEKTESIENQNNQNNQNCDSNIKFLGSCLGTFLLAQKDDCLFVIDQHAAHERILFNRIISSQGDAPRQQLLIPYKIKTESKSQDNQLLKLKDRLCNIGFEINQVSEGNWEISTTPDRWTGTEYDLKTLLFVKQVEPEQIIRAIAAMTACKAAVKDGYVLDDITAEKLVKQAFTLEDPHCPHGRPIYTVF
;
A
#
# COMPACT_ATOMS: atom_id res chain seq x y z
N LYS A 1 -27.08 -2.31 -18.21
CA LYS A 1 -26.66 -1.60 -16.96
C LYS A 1 -25.15 -1.63 -16.96
N ALA A 2 -24.53 -0.50 -17.29
CA ALA A 2 -23.10 -0.35 -17.37
C ALA A 2 -22.55 -0.38 -15.94
N THR A 3 -21.72 -1.36 -15.63
CA THR A 3 -20.88 -1.41 -14.43
C THR A 3 -19.79 -0.36 -14.60
N ASN A 4 -19.76 0.63 -13.71
CA ASN A 4 -18.67 1.59 -13.60
C ASN A 4 -17.38 0.84 -13.25
N LEU A 5 -16.56 0.58 -14.27
CA LEU A 5 -15.19 0.15 -14.11
C LEU A 5 -14.42 1.34 -13.53
N THR A 6 -14.06 1.27 -12.27
CA THR A 6 -13.09 2.18 -11.66
C THR A 6 -11.80 2.10 -12.48
N LYS A 7 -11.49 3.16 -13.22
CA LYS A 7 -10.27 3.24 -14.02
C LYS A 7 -9.07 3.13 -13.06
N PHE A 8 -8.24 2.11 -13.32
CA PHE A 8 -6.95 1.98 -12.67
C PHE A 8 -6.14 3.26 -12.95
N SER A 9 -5.77 3.99 -11.91
CA SER A 9 -5.02 5.23 -12.07
C SER A 9 -3.58 4.91 -12.45
N GLN A 10 -3.12 5.40 -13.60
CA GLN A 10 -1.72 5.31 -14.03
C GLN A 10 -0.73 5.90 -13.01
N ASN A 11 -1.23 6.68 -12.05
CA ASN A 11 -0.41 7.30 -11.00
C ASN A 11 0.13 6.30 -9.96
N ASP A 12 -0.32 5.05 -9.96
CA ASP A 12 0.17 4.03 -9.02
C ASP A 12 1.65 3.71 -9.23
N PHE A 13 2.16 3.99 -10.43
CA PHE A 13 3.52 3.69 -10.85
C PHE A 13 4.35 4.95 -11.16
N SER A 14 3.77 6.15 -11.05
CA SER A 14 4.45 7.40 -11.40
C SER A 14 4.45 8.36 -10.21
N THR A 15 5.58 8.49 -9.55
CA THR A 15 5.96 9.70 -8.84
C THR A 15 7.36 10.08 -9.28
N PRO A 16 7.54 11.17 -10.05
CA PRO A 16 8.83 11.83 -10.11
C PRO A 16 9.02 12.63 -8.82
N VAL A 17 10.02 12.30 -8.05
CA VAL A 17 10.60 13.22 -7.08
C VAL A 17 11.15 14.39 -7.89
N GLN A 18 10.62 15.58 -7.71
CA GLN A 18 11.23 16.80 -8.25
C GLN A 18 12.52 17.07 -7.47
N GLU A 19 13.64 16.73 -8.08
CA GLU A 19 14.94 17.18 -7.64
C GLU A 19 15.06 18.69 -7.89
N LYS A 20 15.28 19.42 -6.79
CA LYS A 20 15.88 20.77 -6.86
C LYS A 20 17.35 20.60 -7.22
N THR A 21 17.70 21.08 -8.38
CA THR A 21 19.08 21.22 -8.84
C THR A 21 19.84 22.22 -7.99
N GLU A 22 20.76 21.76 -7.17
CA GLU A 22 21.95 22.52 -6.78
C GLU A 22 23.17 21.73 -7.22
N SER A 23 23.92 22.37 -8.09
CA SER A 23 25.16 21.91 -8.69
C SER A 23 26.27 21.79 -7.64
N ILE A 24 26.75 20.55 -7.40
CA ILE A 24 28.12 20.33 -6.90
C ILE A 24 28.71 19.18 -7.70
N GLU A 25 29.83 19.50 -8.36
CA GLU A 25 30.61 18.60 -9.19
C GLU A 25 31.30 17.49 -8.38
N ASN A 26 31.33 16.33 -9.03
CA ASN A 26 32.39 15.32 -9.09
C ASN A 26 32.66 14.32 -7.97
N GLN A 27 32.58 13.11 -8.45
CA GLN A 27 33.41 11.90 -8.23
C GLN A 27 32.82 10.83 -7.25
N ASN A 28 32.66 9.66 -7.88
CA ASN A 28 32.46 8.33 -7.28
C ASN A 28 31.01 7.91 -6.98
N ASN A 29 30.30 7.45 -8.00
CA ASN A 29 29.27 6.40 -7.83
C ASN A 29 29.12 5.56 -9.12
N GLN A 30 30.14 4.81 -9.45
CA GLN A 30 30.01 3.61 -10.28
C GLN A 30 29.84 2.45 -9.28
N ASN A 31 28.64 2.05 -8.92
CA ASN A 31 28.34 0.71 -8.38
C ASN A 31 26.90 0.46 -7.94
N ASN A 32 25.86 1.08 -8.55
CA ASN A 32 24.48 0.71 -8.22
C ASN A 32 23.54 0.59 -9.45
N GLN A 33 24.07 0.28 -10.64
CA GLN A 33 23.24 0.16 -11.86
C GLN A 33 23.17 -1.24 -12.46
N ASN A 34 23.48 -2.32 -11.73
CA ASN A 34 23.57 -3.67 -12.31
C ASN A 34 22.60 -4.73 -11.76
N CYS A 35 21.51 -4.39 -11.06
CA CYS A 35 20.52 -5.41 -10.63
C CYS A 35 19.34 -5.61 -11.60
N ASP A 36 19.09 -4.68 -12.52
CA ASP A 36 17.92 -4.72 -13.41
C ASP A 36 18.15 -5.41 -14.77
N SER A 37 19.39 -5.75 -15.12
CA SER A 37 19.74 -6.13 -16.49
C SER A 37 19.34 -7.55 -16.92
N ASN A 38 18.78 -8.36 -16.02
CA ASN A 38 18.48 -9.77 -16.33
C ASN A 38 17.02 -10.18 -16.12
N ILE A 39 16.09 -9.22 -15.91
CA ILE A 39 14.66 -9.51 -15.74
C ILE A 39 13.96 -9.23 -17.07
N LYS A 40 13.32 -10.26 -17.64
CA LYS A 40 12.53 -10.17 -18.86
C LYS A 40 11.08 -10.48 -18.57
N PHE A 41 10.19 -9.53 -18.79
CA PHE A 41 8.75 -9.77 -18.81
C PHE A 41 8.38 -10.58 -20.06
N LEU A 42 7.66 -11.68 -19.90
CA LEU A 42 7.30 -12.60 -21.00
C LEU A 42 5.85 -12.44 -21.43
N GLY A 43 4.97 -11.93 -20.54
CA GLY A 43 3.56 -11.74 -20.84
C GLY A 43 2.66 -12.00 -19.63
N SER A 44 1.35 -11.79 -19.83
CA SER A 44 0.31 -12.04 -18.83
C SER A 44 -0.42 -13.34 -19.13
N CYS A 45 -0.83 -14.05 -18.08
CA CYS A 45 -1.53 -15.32 -18.19
C CYS A 45 -2.77 -15.34 -17.30
N LEU A 46 -3.90 -15.79 -17.84
CA LEU A 46 -5.18 -15.98 -17.15
C LEU A 46 -5.74 -14.69 -16.47
N GLY A 47 -5.26 -13.49 -16.85
CA GLY A 47 -5.68 -12.23 -16.25
C GLY A 47 -5.29 -12.05 -14.78
N THR A 48 -4.43 -12.93 -14.25
CA THR A 48 -4.04 -12.94 -12.83
C THR A 48 -2.52 -13.06 -12.67
N PHE A 49 -1.86 -13.76 -13.56
CA PHE A 49 -0.43 -14.05 -13.45
C PHE A 49 0.40 -13.31 -14.48
N LEU A 50 1.58 -12.86 -14.05
CA LEU A 50 2.61 -12.31 -14.92
C LEU A 50 3.76 -13.30 -15.00
N LEU A 51 4.24 -13.55 -16.22
CA LEU A 51 5.34 -14.43 -16.50
C LEU A 51 6.62 -13.59 -16.69
N ALA A 52 7.67 -13.96 -15.99
CA ALA A 52 8.96 -13.29 -16.12
C ALA A 52 10.09 -14.33 -16.11
N GLN A 53 11.13 -14.04 -16.87
CA GLN A 53 12.39 -14.75 -16.79
C GLN A 53 13.40 -13.91 -16.02
N LYS A 54 14.11 -14.56 -15.11
CA LYS A 54 15.28 -13.99 -14.45
C LYS A 54 16.33 -15.08 -14.38
N ASP A 55 17.50 -14.80 -14.92
CA ASP A 55 18.55 -15.78 -15.14
C ASP A 55 17.98 -16.98 -15.94
N ASP A 56 18.20 -18.22 -15.49
CA ASP A 56 17.69 -19.43 -16.14
C ASP A 56 16.35 -19.93 -15.56
N CYS A 57 15.66 -19.09 -14.76
CA CYS A 57 14.43 -19.46 -14.07
C CYS A 57 13.21 -18.74 -14.66
N LEU A 58 12.07 -19.47 -14.70
CA LEU A 58 10.76 -18.91 -14.99
C LEU A 58 10.05 -18.56 -13.68
N PHE A 59 9.59 -17.33 -13.58
CA PHE A 59 8.78 -16.84 -12.46
C PHE A 59 7.34 -16.67 -12.90
N VAL A 60 6.43 -17.24 -12.12
CA VAL A 60 4.98 -17.01 -12.24
C VAL A 60 4.59 -16.14 -11.07
N ILE A 61 4.25 -14.88 -11.35
CA ILE A 61 4.00 -13.83 -10.37
C ILE A 61 2.51 -13.58 -10.26
N ASP A 62 1.95 -13.66 -9.05
CA ASP A 62 0.58 -13.23 -8.76
C ASP A 62 0.55 -11.70 -8.74
N GLN A 63 -0.10 -11.09 -9.75
CA GLN A 63 -0.16 -9.63 -9.90
C GLN A 63 -0.89 -8.95 -8.73
N HIS A 64 -1.93 -9.60 -8.15
CA HIS A 64 -2.66 -9.08 -7.01
C HIS A 64 -1.76 -9.07 -5.77
N ALA A 65 -1.14 -10.21 -5.45
CA ALA A 65 -0.27 -10.35 -4.28
C ALA A 65 0.95 -9.41 -4.35
N ALA A 66 1.57 -9.28 -5.53
CA ALA A 66 2.68 -8.36 -5.76
C ALA A 66 2.26 -6.89 -5.54
N HIS A 67 1.16 -6.47 -6.17
CA HIS A 67 0.67 -5.10 -6.04
C HIS A 67 0.23 -4.77 -4.61
N GLU A 68 -0.44 -5.71 -3.93
CA GLU A 68 -0.83 -5.58 -2.53
C GLU A 68 0.39 -5.34 -1.62
N ARG A 69 1.48 -6.10 -1.78
CA ARG A 69 2.71 -5.92 -1.01
C ARG A 69 3.37 -4.57 -1.29
N ILE A 70 3.44 -4.16 -2.53
CA ILE A 70 4.02 -2.86 -2.91
C ILE A 70 3.23 -1.71 -2.27
N LEU A 71 1.90 -1.75 -2.36
CA LEU A 71 1.05 -0.74 -1.73
C LEU A 71 1.18 -0.73 -0.21
N PHE A 72 1.20 -1.92 0.41
CA PHE A 72 1.40 -2.05 1.86
C PHE A 72 2.72 -1.42 2.31
N ASN A 73 3.83 -1.76 1.64
CA ASN A 73 5.14 -1.20 1.97
C ASN A 73 5.15 0.32 1.82
N ARG A 74 4.53 0.87 0.76
CA ARG A 74 4.39 2.31 0.56
C ARG A 74 3.60 2.99 1.68
N ILE A 75 2.49 2.39 2.12
CA ILE A 75 1.68 2.94 3.22
C ILE A 75 2.47 2.92 4.52
N ILE A 76 3.13 1.82 4.85
CA ILE A 76 3.89 1.69 6.11
C ILE A 76 5.11 2.61 6.15
N SER A 77 5.77 2.84 5.00
CA SER A 77 6.94 3.72 4.92
C SER A 77 6.60 5.21 4.86
N SER A 78 5.33 5.58 4.69
CA SER A 78 4.94 6.99 4.65
C SER A 78 5.15 7.67 6.01
N GLN A 79 5.69 8.91 5.97
CA GLN A 79 6.01 9.71 7.15
C GLN A 79 5.14 10.97 7.21
N GLY A 80 3.84 10.82 6.95
CA GLY A 80 2.89 11.92 6.97
C GLY A 80 2.64 12.57 5.60
N ASP A 81 3.32 12.12 4.56
CA ASP A 81 3.17 12.52 3.16
C ASP A 81 2.21 11.62 2.37
N ALA A 82 1.57 10.66 3.04
CA ALA A 82 0.56 9.80 2.41
C ALA A 82 -0.54 10.64 1.76
N PRO A 83 -0.88 10.39 0.48
CA PRO A 83 -2.01 11.05 -0.17
C PRO A 83 -3.30 10.84 0.63
N ARG A 84 -4.06 11.92 0.86
CA ARG A 84 -5.24 11.93 1.73
C ARG A 84 -6.45 12.44 0.99
N GLN A 85 -7.62 11.95 1.39
CA GLN A 85 -8.90 12.51 0.98
C GLN A 85 -9.68 13.02 2.20
N GLN A 86 -10.26 14.21 2.06
CA GLN A 86 -11.17 14.77 3.04
C GLN A 86 -12.49 14.00 3.00
N LEU A 87 -12.97 13.57 4.15
CA LEU A 87 -14.30 12.99 4.26
C LEU A 87 -15.36 14.09 4.24
N LEU A 88 -16.38 13.94 3.40
CA LEU A 88 -17.53 14.85 3.39
C LEU A 88 -18.30 14.79 4.73
N ILE A 89 -18.38 13.59 5.30
CA ILE A 89 -18.95 13.34 6.64
C ILE A 89 -17.85 12.63 7.44
N PRO A 90 -17.29 13.29 8.48
CA PRO A 90 -16.29 12.66 9.33
C PRO A 90 -16.80 11.38 9.98
N TYR A 91 -15.93 10.38 10.13
CA TYR A 91 -16.23 9.20 10.92
C TYR A 91 -16.28 9.57 12.40
N LYS A 92 -17.28 9.05 13.10
CA LYS A 92 -17.48 9.30 14.54
C LYS A 92 -17.12 8.05 15.34
N ILE A 93 -16.03 8.12 16.06
CA ILE A 93 -15.54 7.02 16.90
C ILE A 93 -15.92 7.34 18.35
N LYS A 94 -16.79 6.53 18.92
CA LYS A 94 -17.15 6.59 20.33
C LYS A 94 -16.38 5.50 21.08
N THR A 95 -15.65 5.89 22.13
CA THR A 95 -14.95 4.98 23.02
C THR A 95 -15.81 4.60 24.20
N GLU A 96 -15.62 3.38 24.72
CA GLU A 96 -16.40 2.81 25.83
C GLU A 96 -15.62 2.89 27.16
N SER A 97 -14.35 3.28 27.10
CA SER A 97 -13.48 3.33 28.27
C SER A 97 -12.29 4.27 28.07
N LYS A 98 -11.73 4.75 29.19
CA LYS A 98 -10.46 5.53 29.19
C LYS A 98 -9.29 4.75 28.58
N SER A 99 -9.31 3.43 28.62
CA SER A 99 -8.28 2.60 27.98
C SER A 99 -8.33 2.74 26.47
N GLN A 100 -9.53 2.79 25.85
CA GLN A 100 -9.69 3.03 24.44
C GLN A 100 -9.29 4.45 24.03
N ASP A 101 -9.62 5.48 24.85
CA ASP A 101 -9.14 6.84 24.62
C ASP A 101 -7.61 6.91 24.61
N ASN A 102 -6.97 6.28 25.60
CA ASN A 102 -5.52 6.23 25.67
C ASN A 102 -4.89 5.46 24.48
N GLN A 103 -5.57 4.43 23.98
CA GLN A 103 -5.14 3.71 22.78
C GLN A 103 -5.18 4.61 21.55
N LEU A 104 -6.25 5.36 21.35
CA LEU A 104 -6.36 6.31 20.23
C LEU A 104 -5.33 7.42 20.33
N LEU A 105 -5.04 7.95 21.53
CA LEU A 105 -3.97 8.91 21.74
C LEU A 105 -2.59 8.36 21.31
N LYS A 106 -2.29 7.12 21.65
CA LYS A 106 -1.02 6.47 21.25
C LYS A 106 -0.94 6.21 19.75
N LEU A 107 -2.07 5.99 19.09
CA LEU A 107 -2.16 5.69 17.66
C LEU A 107 -2.21 6.97 16.80
N LYS A 108 -2.55 8.13 17.36
CA LYS A 108 -2.85 9.36 16.64
C LYS A 108 -1.78 9.73 15.61
N ASP A 109 -0.53 9.84 16.04
CA ASP A 109 0.57 10.26 15.17
C ASP A 109 0.85 9.22 14.06
N ARG A 110 0.76 7.92 14.40
CA ARG A 110 0.94 6.84 13.44
C ARG A 110 -0.19 6.78 12.42
N LEU A 111 -1.43 6.98 12.84
CA LEU A 111 -2.58 7.11 11.95
C LEU A 111 -2.41 8.32 11.02
N CYS A 112 -1.92 9.44 11.56
CA CYS A 112 -1.63 10.62 10.75
C CYS A 112 -0.58 10.33 9.67
N ASN A 113 0.48 9.59 10.00
CA ASN A 113 1.52 9.21 9.04
C ASN A 113 1.00 8.40 7.87
N ILE A 114 0.02 7.53 8.08
CA ILE A 114 -0.61 6.72 7.03
C ILE A 114 -1.86 7.37 6.40
N GLY A 115 -2.16 8.64 6.72
CA GLY A 115 -3.17 9.46 6.05
C GLY A 115 -4.51 9.61 6.77
N PHE A 116 -4.67 9.11 8.00
CA PHE A 116 -5.87 9.36 8.82
C PHE A 116 -5.65 10.54 9.76
N GLU A 117 -6.48 11.55 9.68
CA GLU A 117 -6.51 12.64 10.65
C GLU A 117 -7.58 12.36 11.69
N ILE A 118 -7.14 12.06 12.93
CA ILE A 118 -8.02 11.76 14.06
C ILE A 118 -7.86 12.79 15.15
N ASN A 119 -8.99 13.31 15.66
CA ASN A 119 -9.02 14.30 16.73
C ASN A 119 -10.06 13.97 17.78
N GLN A 120 -9.71 14.19 19.04
CA GLN A 120 -10.65 14.09 20.14
C GLN A 120 -11.51 15.35 20.19
N VAL A 121 -12.83 15.19 20.10
CA VAL A 121 -13.81 16.29 20.17
C VAL A 121 -14.22 16.55 21.61
N SER A 122 -14.40 15.48 22.37
CA SER A 122 -14.69 15.49 23.80
C SER A 122 -14.29 14.14 24.43
N GLU A 123 -14.33 14.03 25.75
CA GLU A 123 -14.06 12.75 26.43
C GLU A 123 -14.96 11.64 25.84
N GLY A 124 -14.35 10.57 25.38
CA GLY A 124 -15.04 9.44 24.77
C GLY A 124 -15.55 9.65 23.33
N ASN A 125 -15.31 10.80 22.72
CA ASN A 125 -15.77 11.11 21.36
C ASN A 125 -14.62 11.60 20.48
N TRP A 126 -14.42 10.92 19.37
CA TRP A 126 -13.36 11.18 18.40
C TRP A 126 -13.94 11.34 17.00
N GLU A 127 -13.29 12.16 16.19
CA GLU A 127 -13.62 12.32 14.77
C GLU A 127 -12.42 12.04 13.90
N ILE A 128 -12.66 11.39 12.74
CA ILE A 128 -11.69 11.21 11.69
C ILE A 128 -12.17 12.01 10.49
N SER A 129 -11.43 13.06 10.16
CA SER A 129 -11.77 14.02 9.10
C SER A 129 -11.17 13.66 7.75
N THR A 130 -10.01 12.94 7.74
CA THR A 130 -9.36 12.50 6.52
C THR A 130 -9.04 11.01 6.57
N THR A 131 -8.95 10.39 5.41
CA THR A 131 -8.48 9.02 5.22
C THR A 131 -7.43 8.99 4.11
N PRO A 132 -6.60 7.94 4.02
CA PRO A 132 -5.77 7.72 2.84
C PRO A 132 -6.65 7.73 1.57
N ASP A 133 -6.14 8.25 0.46
CA ASP A 133 -6.85 8.29 -0.83
C ASP A 133 -7.32 6.92 -1.31
N ARG A 134 -6.60 5.87 -0.92
CA ARG A 134 -6.91 4.46 -1.25
C ARG A 134 -7.76 3.74 -0.22
N TRP A 135 -8.16 4.41 0.85
CA TRP A 135 -9.05 3.82 1.84
C TRP A 135 -10.46 3.66 1.27
N THR A 136 -10.93 2.43 1.17
CA THR A 136 -12.29 2.09 0.75
C THR A 136 -13.08 1.36 1.84
N GLY A 137 -12.51 1.33 3.05
CA GLY A 137 -13.19 0.79 4.24
C GLY A 137 -14.26 1.74 4.76
N THR A 138 -15.14 1.19 5.60
CA THR A 138 -16.17 1.96 6.29
C THR A 138 -15.68 2.44 7.65
N GLU A 139 -16.45 3.31 8.31
CA GLU A 139 -16.26 3.67 9.71
C GLU A 139 -16.23 2.43 10.61
N TYR A 140 -17.13 1.45 10.35
CA TYR A 140 -17.20 0.21 11.10
C TYR A 140 -15.93 -0.65 10.94
N ASP A 141 -15.42 -0.77 9.70
CA ASP A 141 -14.17 -1.50 9.43
C ASP A 141 -13.01 -0.91 10.24
N LEU A 142 -12.89 0.42 10.20
CA LEU A 142 -11.82 1.12 10.92
C LEU A 142 -11.96 0.98 12.43
N LYS A 143 -13.17 1.16 12.96
CA LYS A 143 -13.46 0.99 14.39
C LYS A 143 -13.12 -0.42 14.87
N THR A 144 -13.44 -1.43 14.08
CA THR A 144 -13.13 -2.84 14.40
C THR A 144 -11.62 -3.04 14.52
N LEU A 145 -10.82 -2.48 13.61
CA LEU A 145 -9.36 -2.58 13.65
C LEU A 145 -8.74 -1.80 14.81
N LEU A 146 -9.25 -0.60 15.09
CA LEU A 146 -8.73 0.26 16.17
C LEU A 146 -8.88 -0.35 17.56
N PHE A 147 -9.92 -1.14 17.77
CA PHE A 147 -10.25 -1.69 19.11
C PHE A 147 -10.04 -3.20 19.23
N VAL A 148 -9.17 -3.77 18.40
CA VAL A 148 -8.70 -5.15 18.60
C VAL A 148 -8.03 -5.25 19.97
N LYS A 149 -8.49 -6.18 20.79
CA LYS A 149 -7.98 -6.38 22.15
C LYS A 149 -6.60 -7.03 22.13
N GLN A 150 -5.73 -6.60 23.05
CA GLN A 150 -4.42 -7.22 23.32
C GLN A 150 -3.46 -7.22 22.11
N VAL A 151 -3.52 -6.20 21.28
CA VAL A 151 -2.65 -6.04 20.11
C VAL A 151 -1.81 -4.78 20.27
N GLU A 152 -0.53 -4.88 19.96
CA GLU A 152 0.37 -3.74 19.98
C GLU A 152 -0.01 -2.67 18.94
N PRO A 153 0.17 -1.38 19.23
CA PRO A 153 -0.16 -0.29 18.31
C PRO A 153 0.38 -0.50 16.90
N GLU A 154 1.60 -1.05 16.76
CA GLU A 154 2.21 -1.36 15.48
C GLU A 154 1.39 -2.36 14.66
N GLN A 155 0.88 -3.39 15.31
CA GLN A 155 0.07 -4.41 14.64
C GLN A 155 -1.27 -3.85 14.16
N ILE A 156 -1.86 -2.89 14.90
CA ILE A 156 -3.08 -2.18 14.47
C ILE A 156 -2.81 -1.38 13.19
N ILE A 157 -1.73 -0.61 13.16
CA ILE A 157 -1.32 0.17 11.99
C ILE A 157 -1.06 -0.75 10.79
N ARG A 158 -0.36 -1.87 11.00
CA ARG A 158 -0.11 -2.86 9.94
C ARG A 158 -1.42 -3.49 9.43
N ALA A 159 -2.38 -3.78 10.30
CA ALA A 159 -3.68 -4.31 9.91
C ALA A 159 -4.50 -3.31 9.08
N ILE A 160 -4.49 -2.03 9.46
CA ILE A 160 -5.14 -0.95 8.70
C ILE A 160 -4.45 -0.79 7.33
N ALA A 161 -3.13 -0.78 7.28
CA ALA A 161 -2.37 -0.68 6.04
C ALA A 161 -2.62 -1.89 5.13
N ALA A 162 -2.67 -3.11 5.68
CA ALA A 162 -2.96 -4.33 4.93
C ALA A 162 -4.38 -4.30 4.32
N MET A 163 -5.39 -3.87 5.09
CA MET A 163 -6.75 -3.72 4.57
C MET A 163 -6.81 -2.67 3.46
N THR A 164 -6.14 -1.54 3.63
CA THR A 164 -6.07 -0.47 2.62
C THR A 164 -5.42 -0.98 1.34
N ALA A 165 -4.28 -1.65 1.44
CA ALA A 165 -3.56 -2.20 0.31
C ALA A 165 -4.37 -3.26 -0.44
N CYS A 166 -4.98 -4.21 0.28
CA CYS A 166 -5.80 -5.27 -0.30
C CYS A 166 -6.99 -4.73 -1.10
N LYS A 167 -7.70 -3.74 -0.54
CA LYS A 167 -8.86 -3.13 -1.22
C LYS A 167 -8.44 -2.28 -2.43
N ALA A 168 -7.24 -1.70 -2.42
CA ALA A 168 -6.69 -0.86 -3.47
C ALA A 168 -5.93 -1.65 -4.55
N ALA A 169 -5.50 -2.88 -4.28
CA ALA A 169 -4.74 -3.70 -5.22
C ALA A 169 -5.55 -4.05 -6.49
N VAL A 170 -4.83 -4.31 -7.56
CA VAL A 170 -5.41 -4.84 -8.82
C VAL A 170 -6.23 -6.07 -8.51
N LYS A 171 -7.46 -6.12 -9.04
CA LYS A 171 -8.35 -7.27 -8.81
C LYS A 171 -8.01 -8.43 -9.74
N ASP A 172 -8.30 -9.64 -9.27
CA ASP A 172 -8.18 -10.84 -10.11
C ASP A 172 -9.02 -10.68 -11.38
N GLY A 173 -8.46 -11.13 -12.51
CA GLY A 173 -9.09 -11.02 -13.82
C GLY A 173 -8.95 -9.64 -14.50
N TYR A 174 -8.30 -8.67 -13.85
CA TYR A 174 -7.97 -7.41 -14.49
C TYR A 174 -6.68 -7.54 -15.30
N VAL A 175 -6.75 -7.33 -16.59
CA VAL A 175 -5.59 -7.41 -17.48
C VAL A 175 -4.86 -6.08 -17.47
N LEU A 176 -3.60 -6.09 -16.98
CA LEU A 176 -2.71 -4.93 -17.06
C LEU A 176 -2.19 -4.77 -18.49
N ASP A 177 -1.93 -3.53 -18.90
CA ASP A 177 -1.13 -3.29 -20.10
C ASP A 177 0.32 -3.72 -19.86
N ASP A 178 1.05 -4.03 -20.93
CA ASP A 178 2.39 -4.60 -20.86
C ASP A 178 3.39 -3.69 -20.12
N ILE A 179 3.27 -2.37 -20.26
CA ILE A 179 4.16 -1.42 -19.59
C ILE A 179 3.95 -1.45 -18.08
N THR A 180 2.68 -1.46 -17.66
CA THR A 180 2.31 -1.54 -16.24
C THR A 180 2.69 -2.89 -15.65
N ALA A 181 2.46 -3.98 -16.39
CA ALA A 181 2.82 -5.34 -15.99
C ALA A 181 4.35 -5.48 -15.81
N GLU A 182 5.15 -4.98 -16.75
CA GLU A 182 6.62 -5.00 -16.67
C GLU A 182 7.13 -4.22 -15.46
N LYS A 183 6.56 -3.03 -15.19
CA LYS A 183 6.90 -2.26 -13.99
C LYS A 183 6.59 -3.03 -12.72
N LEU A 184 5.42 -3.68 -12.65
CA LEU A 184 5.02 -4.49 -11.49
C LEU A 184 5.98 -5.66 -11.28
N VAL A 185 6.38 -6.35 -12.36
CA VAL A 185 7.38 -7.43 -12.32
C VAL A 185 8.70 -6.92 -11.74
N LYS A 186 9.25 -5.82 -12.27
CA LYS A 186 10.51 -5.24 -11.76
C LYS A 186 10.40 -4.89 -10.27
N GLN A 187 9.31 -4.26 -9.85
CA GLN A 187 9.08 -3.94 -8.44
C GLN A 187 8.94 -5.18 -7.57
N ALA A 188 8.27 -6.25 -8.04
CA ALA A 188 8.13 -7.49 -7.29
C ALA A 188 9.49 -8.13 -6.96
N PHE A 189 10.49 -8.01 -7.85
CA PHE A 189 11.84 -8.52 -7.59
C PHE A 189 12.67 -7.65 -6.62
N THR A 190 12.24 -6.43 -6.32
CA THR A 190 12.90 -5.58 -5.31
C THR A 190 12.35 -5.75 -3.91
N LEU A 191 11.29 -6.55 -3.74
CA LEU A 191 10.67 -6.76 -2.44
C LEU A 191 11.53 -7.68 -1.56
N GLU A 192 11.79 -7.25 -0.33
CA GLU A 192 12.51 -8.04 0.67
C GLU A 192 11.70 -9.26 1.14
N ASP A 193 10.37 -9.08 1.27
CA ASP A 193 9.45 -10.15 1.66
C ASP A 193 8.64 -10.60 0.45
N PRO A 194 8.83 -11.84 -0.04
CA PRO A 194 8.15 -12.37 -1.22
C PRO A 194 6.72 -12.85 -0.93
N HIS A 195 6.06 -12.31 0.11
CA HIS A 195 4.68 -12.62 0.45
C HIS A 195 3.84 -11.35 0.53
N CYS A 196 2.57 -11.44 0.19
CA CYS A 196 1.63 -10.35 0.46
C CYS A 196 1.38 -10.20 1.98
N PRO A 197 0.80 -9.10 2.46
CA PRO A 197 0.52 -8.91 3.89
C PRO A 197 -0.35 -10.00 4.53
N HIS A 198 -1.08 -10.76 3.73
CA HIS A 198 -1.92 -11.90 4.16
C HIS A 198 -1.20 -13.25 4.06
N GLY A 199 0.09 -13.27 3.72
CA GLY A 199 0.92 -14.48 3.69
C GLY A 199 0.87 -15.28 2.38
N ARG A 200 0.24 -14.79 1.30
CA ARG A 200 0.29 -15.46 -0.02
C ARG A 200 1.65 -15.20 -0.66
N PRO A 201 2.31 -16.21 -1.22
CA PRO A 201 3.54 -16.01 -1.98
C PRO A 201 3.26 -15.11 -3.19
N ILE A 202 4.20 -14.20 -3.48
CA ILE A 202 4.11 -13.29 -4.62
C ILE A 202 4.45 -14.01 -5.93
N TYR A 203 5.36 -14.96 -5.88
CA TYR A 203 5.78 -15.72 -7.06
C TYR A 203 6.14 -17.16 -6.74
N THR A 204 6.05 -17.98 -7.77
CA THR A 204 6.56 -19.37 -7.80
C THR A 204 7.64 -19.46 -8.87
N VAL A 205 8.69 -20.23 -8.62
CA VAL A 205 9.87 -20.40 -9.50
C VAL A 205 9.88 -21.78 -10.10
N PHE A 206 10.20 -21.88 -11.39
CA PHE A 206 10.32 -23.12 -12.17
C PHE A 206 11.65 -23.20 -12.90
#